data_b60a47d0fbd860bb13b7911861d09134
#
_entry.id   b60a47d0fbd860bb13b7911861d09134
#
_cell.length_a   1.000
_cell.length_b   1.000
_cell.length_c   1.000
_cell.angle_alpha   90.00
_cell.angle_beta   90.00
_cell.angle_gamma   90.00
#
_symmetry.space_group_name_H-M   'P 1'
#
loop_
_entity.id
_entity.type
_entity.pdbx_description
1 polymer ?
#
loop_
_entity_poly.entity_id
_entity_poly.type
_entity_poly.pdbx_seq_one_letter_code
_entity_poly.pdbx_strand_id
1 'polypeptide(L)'
;MKKVCLGGYGKLKYELYEDGTVVSVGHISSRGCEVQDKILTYSMRNGYKCVTMNLDGKSKYYYLHRLLAQNFIENPNDYPCVNHIDGNKINNEISNLEWCTYSQNNKHAFATGLKTPTILRHEAHGGRKLTEKDVEYIREHYIKGDRKFGQCALGRKFNVHQGHIWRIINNKIWN
;
A
#
# COMPACT_ATOMS: atom_id res chain seq x y z
N MET A 1 8.21 -19.67 25.01
CA MET A 1 7.89 -19.08 23.67
C MET A 1 6.57 -19.67 23.22
N LYS A 2 5.59 -18.83 22.93
CA LYS A 2 4.28 -19.27 22.43
C LYS A 2 4.40 -19.69 20.98
N LYS A 3 3.60 -20.69 20.57
CA LYS A 3 3.48 -21.11 19.17
C LYS A 3 2.03 -21.37 18.80
N VAL A 4 1.74 -21.29 17.51
CA VAL A 4 0.42 -21.58 16.94
C VAL A 4 0.57 -22.46 15.71
N CYS A 5 -0.37 -23.36 15.50
CA CYS A 5 -0.44 -24.17 14.29
C CYS A 5 -1.19 -23.38 13.20
N LEU A 6 -0.54 -23.12 12.07
CA LEU A 6 -1.11 -22.42 10.92
C LEU A 6 -1.94 -23.34 10.00
N GLY A 7 -2.05 -24.64 10.34
CA GLY A 7 -2.62 -25.63 9.44
C GLY A 7 -1.61 -26.10 8.37
N GLY A 8 -2.13 -26.60 7.24
CA GLY A 8 -1.36 -27.13 6.14
C GLY A 8 -2.25 -27.88 5.15
N TYR A 9 -1.67 -28.38 4.05
CA TYR A 9 -2.37 -29.18 3.05
C TYR A 9 -1.87 -30.62 3.04
N GLY A 10 -2.78 -31.56 3.13
CA GLY A 10 -2.45 -32.99 3.20
C GLY A 10 -1.72 -33.34 4.50
N LYS A 11 -0.50 -33.84 4.36
CA LYS A 11 0.39 -34.17 5.50
C LYS A 11 1.26 -32.99 5.97
N LEU A 12 1.31 -31.90 5.19
CA LEU A 12 2.08 -30.71 5.56
C LEU A 12 1.39 -29.99 6.70
N LYS A 13 2.17 -29.59 7.71
CA LYS A 13 1.74 -28.74 8.82
C LYS A 13 2.79 -27.67 9.06
N TYR A 14 2.36 -26.50 9.51
CA TYR A 14 3.25 -25.38 9.80
C TYR A 14 2.96 -24.84 11.20
N GLU A 15 4.01 -24.53 11.90
CA GLU A 15 3.96 -23.86 13.21
C GLU A 15 4.62 -22.49 13.10
N LEU A 16 3.96 -21.49 13.67
CA LEU A 16 4.48 -20.12 13.81
C LEU A 16 4.81 -19.88 15.27
N TYR A 17 6.01 -19.42 15.53
CA TYR A 17 6.48 -19.04 16.84
C TYR A 17 6.41 -17.53 17.03
N GLU A 18 6.29 -17.08 18.28
CA GLU A 18 6.16 -15.68 18.67
C GLU A 18 7.35 -14.80 18.23
N ASP A 19 8.54 -15.37 18.09
CA ASP A 19 9.75 -14.72 17.56
C ASP A 19 9.76 -14.57 16.04
N GLY A 20 8.71 -15.04 15.36
CA GLY A 20 8.58 -15.05 13.93
C GLY A 20 9.08 -16.32 13.25
N THR A 21 9.73 -17.25 13.95
CA THR A 21 10.18 -18.52 13.37
C THR A 21 8.98 -19.31 12.82
N VAL A 22 9.09 -19.79 11.58
CA VAL A 22 8.10 -20.67 10.96
C VAL A 22 8.73 -22.01 10.67
N VAL A 23 8.11 -23.07 11.18
CA VAL A 23 8.59 -24.45 11.04
C VAL A 23 7.60 -25.25 10.19
N SER A 24 8.11 -25.93 9.16
CA SER A 24 7.39 -27.02 8.52
C SER A 24 7.58 -28.28 9.37
N VAL A 25 6.50 -28.77 9.95
CA VAL A 25 6.53 -29.92 10.86
C VAL A 25 6.81 -31.20 10.09
N GLY A 26 7.69 -32.01 10.61
CA GLY A 26 8.05 -33.31 10.06
C GLY A 26 6.85 -34.25 9.92
N HIS A 27 6.90 -35.14 8.96
CA HIS A 27 5.82 -36.10 8.68
C HIS A 27 6.35 -37.32 7.92
N ILE A 28 5.56 -38.37 7.88
CA ILE A 28 5.86 -39.52 7.00
C ILE A 28 5.30 -39.19 5.58
N SER A 29 6.18 -39.15 4.60
CA SER A 29 5.83 -38.91 3.20
C SER A 29 4.93 -40.02 2.63
N SER A 30 4.35 -39.77 1.44
CA SER A 30 3.55 -40.79 0.72
C SER A 30 4.37 -42.03 0.33
N ARG A 31 5.70 -41.93 0.26
CA ARG A 31 6.64 -43.00 -0.03
C ARG A 31 7.17 -43.72 1.24
N GLY A 32 6.60 -43.40 2.41
CA GLY A 32 7.02 -43.97 3.68
C GLY A 32 8.32 -43.38 4.28
N CYS A 33 8.91 -42.38 3.65
CA CYS A 33 10.12 -41.72 4.17
C CYS A 33 9.77 -40.71 5.26
N GLU A 34 10.56 -40.68 6.32
CA GLU A 34 10.46 -39.65 7.36
C GLU A 34 11.01 -38.32 6.86
N VAL A 35 10.22 -37.27 6.99
CA VAL A 35 10.61 -35.89 6.75
C VAL A 35 10.74 -35.19 8.07
N GLN A 36 11.92 -34.65 8.35
CA GLN A 36 12.22 -33.94 9.59
C GLN A 36 11.63 -32.55 9.62
N ASP A 37 11.51 -31.96 10.82
CA ASP A 37 11.17 -30.58 11.01
C ASP A 37 12.14 -29.66 10.24
N LYS A 38 11.61 -28.63 9.60
CA LYS A 38 12.42 -27.68 8.85
C LYS A 38 12.01 -26.25 9.15
N ILE A 39 12.96 -25.43 9.63
CA ILE A 39 12.77 -23.99 9.73
C ILE A 39 12.72 -23.41 8.32
N LEU A 40 11.66 -22.65 8.02
CA LEU A 40 11.50 -22.00 6.73
C LEU A 40 12.37 -20.74 6.64
N THR A 41 13.01 -20.58 5.49
CA THR A 41 13.78 -19.37 5.19
C THR A 41 12.85 -18.25 4.74
N TYR A 42 13.21 -17.01 5.07
CA TYR A 42 12.49 -15.83 4.63
C TYR A 42 12.96 -15.38 3.25
N SER A 43 12.01 -14.93 2.45
CA SER A 43 12.27 -14.14 1.23
C SER A 43 11.83 -12.68 1.47
N MET A 44 12.37 -11.75 0.67
CA MET A 44 11.98 -10.33 0.75
C MET A 44 11.05 -9.96 -0.40
N ARG A 45 9.90 -9.34 -0.07
CA ARG A 45 8.97 -8.78 -1.07
C ARG A 45 8.52 -7.39 -0.63
N ASN A 46 8.73 -6.40 -1.48
CA ASN A 46 8.37 -4.99 -1.20
C ASN A 46 8.95 -4.46 0.13
N GLY A 47 10.12 -4.98 0.52
CA GLY A 47 10.79 -4.64 1.78
C GLY A 47 10.26 -5.40 3.02
N TYR A 48 9.35 -6.36 2.87
CA TYR A 48 8.82 -7.19 3.96
C TYR A 48 9.38 -8.62 3.92
N LYS A 49 9.60 -9.21 5.09
CA LYS A 49 9.89 -10.65 5.22
C LYS A 49 8.64 -11.47 4.88
N CYS A 50 8.82 -12.50 4.05
CA CYS A 50 7.79 -13.44 3.66
C CYS A 50 8.26 -14.86 3.79
N VAL A 51 7.34 -15.78 4.09
CA VAL A 51 7.54 -17.23 4.01
C VAL A 51 6.66 -17.83 2.92
N THR A 52 7.12 -18.89 2.29
CA THR A 52 6.33 -19.64 1.31
C THR A 52 5.80 -20.91 1.99
N MET A 53 4.47 -21.07 1.99
CA MET A 53 3.78 -22.21 2.58
C MET A 53 2.71 -22.74 1.64
N ASN A 54 2.32 -24.00 1.84
CA ASN A 54 1.21 -24.63 1.14
C ASN A 54 0.10 -24.97 2.17
N LEU A 55 -0.88 -24.09 2.30
CA LEU A 55 -1.99 -24.26 3.23
C LEU A 55 -3.26 -24.85 2.58
N ASP A 56 -3.41 -24.69 1.27
CA ASP A 56 -4.63 -25.03 0.50
C ASP A 56 -4.36 -25.76 -0.82
N GLY A 57 -3.24 -26.49 -0.89
CA GLY A 57 -2.84 -27.24 -2.09
C GLY A 57 -2.00 -26.44 -3.08
N LYS A 58 -1.82 -25.14 -2.87
CA LYS A 58 -0.98 -24.26 -3.68
C LYS A 58 0.06 -23.56 -2.83
N SER A 59 1.29 -23.49 -3.34
CA SER A 59 2.36 -22.72 -2.68
C SER A 59 2.08 -21.22 -2.84
N LYS A 60 1.93 -20.52 -1.72
CA LYS A 60 1.75 -19.07 -1.64
C LYS A 60 2.75 -18.46 -0.67
N TYR A 61 3.08 -17.17 -0.90
CA TYR A 61 3.86 -16.41 0.07
C TYR A 61 2.94 -15.70 1.06
N TYR A 62 3.37 -15.66 2.30
CA TYR A 62 2.67 -15.00 3.41
C TYR A 62 3.60 -14.00 4.06
N TYR A 63 3.14 -12.77 4.25
CA TYR A 63 3.91 -11.73 4.95
C TYR A 63 4.01 -12.06 6.44
N LEU A 64 5.25 -12.08 6.96
CA LEU A 64 5.52 -12.51 8.35
C LEU A 64 4.81 -11.62 9.38
N HIS A 65 4.89 -10.28 9.24
CA HIS A 65 4.20 -9.35 10.13
C HIS A 65 2.68 -9.60 10.20
N ARG A 66 2.05 -9.96 9.07
CA ARG A 66 0.62 -10.28 9.06
C ARG A 66 0.30 -11.60 9.75
N LEU A 67 1.15 -12.62 9.56
CA LEU A 67 0.99 -13.89 10.26
C LEU A 67 1.11 -13.69 11.77
N LEU A 68 2.10 -12.93 12.23
CA LEU A 68 2.30 -12.62 13.65
C LEU A 68 1.12 -11.84 14.22
N ALA A 69 0.70 -10.76 13.54
CA ALA A 69 -0.42 -9.97 14.00
C ALA A 69 -1.72 -10.79 14.08
N GLN A 70 -2.02 -11.59 13.06
CA GLN A 70 -3.24 -12.42 13.02
C GLN A 70 -3.31 -13.49 14.13
N ASN A 71 -2.16 -13.95 14.62
CA ASN A 71 -2.12 -15.06 15.56
C ASN A 71 -1.76 -14.65 17.01
N PHE A 72 -1.15 -13.48 17.19
CA PHE A 72 -0.65 -13.06 18.50
C PHE A 72 -1.12 -11.69 18.98
N ILE A 73 -1.79 -10.89 18.10
CA ILE A 73 -2.29 -9.55 18.45
C ILE A 73 -3.79 -9.51 18.27
N GLU A 74 -4.53 -9.17 19.31
CA GLU A 74 -5.97 -9.02 19.24
C GLU A 74 -6.38 -7.88 18.29
N ASN A 75 -7.45 -8.09 17.51
CA ASN A 75 -8.00 -7.10 16.58
C ASN A 75 -9.50 -6.91 16.80
N PRO A 76 -9.93 -6.36 17.96
CA PRO A 76 -11.35 -6.26 18.30
C PRO A 76 -12.15 -5.33 17.37
N ASN A 77 -11.47 -4.43 16.66
CA ASN A 77 -12.09 -3.48 15.73
C ASN A 77 -12.02 -3.93 14.26
N ASP A 78 -11.53 -5.13 13.99
CA ASP A 78 -11.36 -5.67 12.64
C ASP A 78 -10.59 -4.72 11.69
N TYR A 79 -9.51 -4.13 12.16
CA TYR A 79 -8.68 -3.23 11.36
C TYR A 79 -7.96 -3.99 10.23
N PRO A 80 -7.92 -3.43 9.01
CA PRO A 80 -7.41 -4.15 7.83
C PRO A 80 -5.89 -4.13 7.67
N CYS A 81 -5.20 -3.21 8.34
CA CYS A 81 -3.76 -3.00 8.19
C CYS A 81 -2.98 -3.40 9.43
N VAL A 82 -1.76 -3.89 9.21
CA VAL A 82 -0.73 -4.03 10.23
C VAL A 82 0.35 -3.00 9.97
N ASN A 83 0.63 -2.16 10.95
CA ASN A 83 1.68 -1.14 10.93
C ASN A 83 2.90 -1.60 11.73
N HIS A 84 4.09 -1.15 11.32
CA HIS A 84 5.33 -1.22 12.11
C HIS A 84 5.50 0.12 12.82
N ILE A 85 5.44 0.11 14.14
CA ILE A 85 5.46 1.34 14.97
C ILE A 85 6.75 2.14 14.75
N ASP A 86 7.88 1.46 14.58
CA ASP A 86 9.18 2.07 14.27
C ASP A 86 9.38 2.42 12.78
N GLY A 87 8.43 2.06 11.91
CA GLY A 87 8.51 2.21 10.46
C GLY A 87 9.44 1.22 9.76
N ASN A 88 10.12 0.34 10.50
CA ASN A 88 11.04 -0.64 9.94
C ASN A 88 10.32 -1.95 9.58
N LYS A 89 10.12 -2.18 8.30
CA LYS A 89 9.41 -3.35 7.74
C LYS A 89 10.08 -4.71 8.05
N ILE A 90 11.32 -4.70 8.53
CA ILE A 90 12.09 -5.92 8.85
C ILE A 90 11.94 -6.29 10.32
N ASN A 91 11.61 -5.32 11.19
CA ASN A 91 11.42 -5.53 12.61
C ASN A 91 10.00 -6.08 12.87
N ASN A 92 9.89 -7.40 12.95
CA ASN A 92 8.62 -8.10 13.15
C ASN A 92 8.40 -8.53 14.62
N GLU A 93 9.01 -7.86 15.58
CA GLU A 93 8.69 -8.06 16.99
C GLU A 93 7.23 -7.72 17.25
N ILE A 94 6.53 -8.55 18.01
CA ILE A 94 5.09 -8.38 18.28
C ILE A 94 4.81 -7.02 18.93
N SER A 95 5.71 -6.57 19.83
CA SER A 95 5.65 -5.25 20.46
C SER A 95 5.74 -4.06 19.50
N ASN A 96 6.30 -4.30 18.30
CA ASN A 96 6.45 -3.31 17.23
C ASN A 96 5.32 -3.37 16.17
N LEU A 97 4.38 -4.30 16.31
CA LEU A 97 3.28 -4.47 15.36
C LEU A 97 1.96 -4.00 15.98
N GLU A 98 1.17 -3.29 15.21
CA GLU A 98 -0.17 -2.86 15.62
C GLU A 98 -1.19 -2.98 14.49
N TRP A 99 -2.44 -3.30 14.85
CA TRP A 99 -3.55 -3.21 13.92
C TRP A 99 -4.00 -1.75 13.76
N CYS A 100 -4.23 -1.31 12.54
CA CYS A 100 -4.66 0.06 12.26
C CYS A 100 -5.53 0.17 11.01
N THR A 101 -6.19 1.31 10.85
CA THR A 101 -6.90 1.67 9.63
C THR A 101 -5.93 2.14 8.53
N TYR A 102 -6.37 2.15 7.27
CA TYR A 102 -5.58 2.73 6.15
C TYR A 102 -5.22 4.20 6.40
N SER A 103 -6.13 4.97 7.02
CA SER A 103 -5.91 6.38 7.34
C SER A 103 -4.82 6.56 8.38
N GLN A 104 -4.86 5.78 9.46
CA GLN A 104 -3.84 5.80 10.53
C GLN A 104 -2.47 5.40 9.98
N ASN A 105 -2.41 4.31 9.22
CA ASN A 105 -1.16 3.86 8.59
C ASN A 105 -0.55 4.92 7.66
N ASN A 106 -1.39 5.59 6.87
CA ASN A 106 -0.93 6.69 6.02
C ASN A 106 -0.41 7.89 6.86
N LYS A 107 -1.16 8.32 7.89
CA LYS A 107 -0.72 9.41 8.77
C LYS A 107 0.63 9.09 9.43
N HIS A 108 0.78 7.87 9.95
CA HIS A 108 2.03 7.40 10.51
C HIS A 108 3.18 7.47 9.49
N ALA A 109 2.97 7.00 8.26
CA ALA A 109 3.99 7.03 7.22
C ALA A 109 4.43 8.46 6.83
N PHE A 110 3.55 9.46 6.93
CA PHE A 110 3.91 10.87 6.75
C PHE A 110 4.63 11.43 7.97
N ALA A 111 4.18 11.13 9.18
CA ALA A 111 4.78 11.60 10.41
C ALA A 111 6.21 11.08 10.61
N THR A 112 6.46 9.84 10.20
CA THR A 112 7.79 9.19 10.28
C THR A 112 8.69 9.46 9.07
N GLY A 113 8.24 10.26 8.09
CA GLY A 113 9.00 10.58 6.88
C GLY A 113 9.15 9.43 5.88
N LEU A 114 8.48 8.30 6.09
CA LEU A 114 8.45 7.16 5.16
C LEU A 114 7.71 7.50 3.86
N LYS A 115 6.82 8.49 3.93
CA LYS A 115 6.17 9.11 2.76
C LYS A 115 6.38 10.61 2.81
N THR A 116 6.80 11.18 1.71
CA THR A 116 6.78 12.63 1.51
C THR A 116 5.45 13.02 0.87
N PRO A 117 4.82 14.14 1.29
CA PRO A 117 3.69 14.68 0.56
C PRO A 117 4.12 14.92 -0.89
N THR A 118 3.43 14.30 -1.83
CA THR A 118 3.62 14.65 -3.24
C THR A 118 3.02 16.04 -3.41
N ILE A 119 3.85 17.08 -3.35
CA ILE A 119 3.45 18.42 -3.75
C ILE A 119 3.23 18.31 -5.26
N LEU A 120 1.96 18.15 -5.64
CA LEU A 120 1.54 18.18 -7.02
C LEU A 120 1.66 19.63 -7.51
N ARG A 121 2.88 20.01 -7.89
CA ARG A 121 3.03 21.24 -8.71
C ARG A 121 2.22 21.02 -9.97
N HIS A 122 1.37 21.96 -10.27
CA HIS A 122 0.45 21.87 -11.39
C HIS A 122 1.16 21.57 -12.73
N GLU A 123 2.41 21.96 -12.87
CA GLU A 123 3.25 21.72 -14.07
C GLU A 123 3.91 20.34 -14.11
N ALA A 124 4.03 19.61 -12.97
CA ALA A 124 4.79 18.35 -12.87
C ALA A 124 4.03 17.09 -13.34
N HIS A 125 2.75 17.21 -13.69
CA HIS A 125 1.98 16.09 -14.22
C HIS A 125 2.12 15.99 -15.73
N GLY A 126 2.80 14.94 -16.21
CA GLY A 126 3.00 14.65 -17.63
C GLY A 126 1.74 14.51 -18.50
N GLY A 127 0.56 14.67 -17.93
CA GLY A 127 -0.74 14.74 -18.63
C GLY A 127 -1.37 16.14 -18.65
N ARG A 128 -0.75 17.15 -18.05
CA ARG A 128 -1.30 18.49 -18.02
C ARG A 128 -1.00 19.23 -19.32
N LYS A 129 -2.04 19.81 -19.87
CA LYS A 129 -1.99 20.57 -21.12
C LYS A 129 -1.76 22.07 -20.90
N LEU A 130 -1.85 22.57 -19.65
CA LEU A 130 -1.74 23.97 -19.30
C LEU A 130 -0.60 24.22 -18.32
N THR A 131 0.13 25.30 -18.53
CA THR A 131 1.13 25.86 -17.62
C THR A 131 0.52 26.96 -16.74
N GLU A 132 1.25 27.41 -15.71
CA GLU A 132 0.83 28.56 -14.88
C GLU A 132 0.64 29.81 -15.72
N LYS A 133 1.53 30.06 -16.70
CA LYS A 133 1.41 31.19 -17.64
C LYS A 133 0.15 31.14 -18.50
N ASP A 134 -0.24 29.93 -18.92
CA ASP A 134 -1.49 29.73 -19.66
C ASP A 134 -2.72 30.08 -18.79
N VAL A 135 -2.65 29.72 -17.51
CA VAL A 135 -3.73 30.02 -16.54
C VAL A 135 -3.84 31.51 -16.27
N GLU A 136 -2.71 32.21 -16.08
CA GLU A 136 -2.68 33.66 -15.96
C GLU A 136 -3.28 34.33 -17.21
N TYR A 137 -2.82 33.91 -18.38
CA TYR A 137 -3.38 34.42 -19.66
C TYR A 137 -4.89 34.20 -19.75
N ILE A 138 -5.40 33.01 -19.34
CA ILE A 138 -6.85 32.73 -19.38
C ILE A 138 -7.61 33.65 -18.43
N ARG A 139 -7.10 33.91 -17.22
CA ARG A 139 -7.74 34.78 -16.22
C ARG A 139 -7.79 36.24 -16.66
N GLU A 140 -6.68 36.71 -17.24
CA GLU A 140 -6.58 38.13 -17.71
C GLU A 140 -7.44 38.43 -18.93
N HIS A 141 -7.55 37.46 -19.85
CA HIS A 141 -8.18 37.71 -21.15
C HIS A 141 -9.61 37.16 -21.27
N TYR A 142 -10.11 36.47 -20.22
CA TYR A 142 -11.47 35.93 -20.30
C TYR A 142 -12.56 37.01 -20.36
N ILE A 143 -13.43 36.91 -21.37
CA ILE A 143 -14.63 37.77 -21.53
C ILE A 143 -15.84 36.84 -21.69
N LYS A 144 -16.83 36.97 -20.79
CA LYS A 144 -18.04 36.13 -20.81
C LYS A 144 -18.83 36.34 -22.10
N GLY A 145 -19.11 35.26 -22.81
CA GLY A 145 -19.90 35.30 -24.06
C GLY A 145 -19.15 35.76 -25.29
N ASP A 146 -17.88 36.18 -25.18
CA ASP A 146 -17.09 36.64 -26.31
C ASP A 146 -16.70 35.50 -27.25
N ARG A 147 -16.71 35.78 -28.57
CA ARG A 147 -16.37 34.80 -29.61
C ARG A 147 -14.88 34.43 -29.64
N LYS A 148 -13.99 35.34 -29.18
CA LYS A 148 -12.53 35.21 -29.25
C LYS A 148 -11.92 34.87 -27.90
N PHE A 149 -12.48 35.40 -26.81
CA PHE A 149 -11.98 35.27 -25.44
C PHE A 149 -12.97 34.60 -24.47
N GLY A 150 -14.06 34.07 -24.99
CA GLY A 150 -15.00 33.27 -24.21
C GLY A 150 -14.48 31.85 -23.89
N GLN A 151 -15.18 31.15 -23.00
CA GLN A 151 -14.77 29.82 -22.54
C GLN A 151 -14.49 28.82 -23.67
N CYS A 152 -15.36 28.79 -24.70
CA CYS A 152 -15.21 27.87 -25.83
C CYS A 152 -13.99 28.22 -26.69
N ALA A 153 -13.70 29.51 -26.88
CA ALA A 153 -12.59 30.01 -27.69
C ALA A 153 -11.25 29.73 -26.97
N LEU A 154 -11.15 30.05 -25.69
CA LEU A 154 -9.98 29.74 -24.88
C LEU A 154 -9.78 28.22 -24.74
N GLY A 155 -10.85 27.44 -24.60
CA GLY A 155 -10.78 25.98 -24.60
C GLY A 155 -10.16 25.44 -25.90
N ARG A 156 -10.56 25.97 -27.07
CA ARG A 156 -9.95 25.60 -28.35
C ARG A 156 -8.51 26.08 -28.48
N LYS A 157 -8.20 27.31 -28.05
CA LYS A 157 -6.84 27.88 -28.12
C LYS A 157 -5.84 27.04 -27.33
N PHE A 158 -6.22 26.60 -26.13
CA PHE A 158 -5.36 25.81 -25.25
C PHE A 158 -5.57 24.29 -25.33
N ASN A 159 -6.41 23.84 -26.27
CA ASN A 159 -6.75 22.42 -26.48
C ASN A 159 -7.24 21.74 -25.20
N VAL A 160 -8.13 22.37 -24.45
CA VAL A 160 -8.80 21.85 -23.26
C VAL A 160 -10.31 22.04 -23.35
N HIS A 161 -11.05 21.18 -22.62
CA HIS A 161 -12.51 21.30 -22.57
C HIS A 161 -12.93 22.63 -21.93
N GLN A 162 -14.00 23.27 -22.45
CA GLN A 162 -14.52 24.54 -21.93
C GLN A 162 -14.80 24.54 -20.43
N GLY A 163 -15.24 23.38 -19.87
CA GLY A 163 -15.46 23.23 -18.45
C GLY A 163 -14.17 23.32 -17.61
N HIS A 164 -13.00 23.05 -18.22
CA HIS A 164 -11.71 23.25 -17.56
C HIS A 164 -11.40 24.74 -17.44
N ILE A 165 -11.65 25.51 -18.51
CA ILE A 165 -11.56 26.99 -18.52
C ILE A 165 -12.48 27.59 -17.45
N TRP A 166 -13.74 27.10 -17.35
CA TRP A 166 -14.68 27.56 -16.32
C TRP A 166 -14.14 27.36 -14.89
N ARG A 167 -13.53 26.19 -14.63
CA ARG A 167 -12.93 25.88 -13.31
C ARG A 167 -11.77 26.80 -12.97
N ILE A 168 -10.95 27.17 -13.97
CA ILE A 168 -9.81 28.08 -13.80
C ILE A 168 -10.32 29.47 -13.43
N ILE A 169 -11.29 30.00 -14.19
CA ILE A 169 -11.86 31.34 -13.99
C ILE A 169 -12.55 31.46 -12.62
N ASN A 170 -13.20 30.39 -12.16
CA ASN A 170 -13.91 30.39 -10.89
C ASN A 170 -13.04 29.89 -9.73
N ASN A 171 -11.71 29.87 -9.88
CA ASN A 171 -10.75 29.45 -8.86
C ASN A 171 -11.09 28.08 -8.20
N LYS A 172 -11.63 27.13 -9.00
CA LYS A 172 -11.91 25.76 -8.56
C LYS A 172 -10.69 24.86 -8.71
N ILE A 173 -9.70 25.29 -9.50
CA ILE A 173 -8.41 24.64 -9.73
C ILE A 173 -7.37 25.73 -9.95
N TRP A 174 -6.08 25.43 -9.72
CA TRP A 174 -4.98 26.39 -9.87
C TRP A 174 -5.06 27.58 -8.89
N ASN A 175 -5.32 27.27 -7.62
CA ASN A 175 -5.29 28.26 -6.52
C ASN A 175 -3.88 28.63 -6.12
#